data_669bd8e22e9ae5d4b2fa715ec9a649b8
#
_entry.id   669bd8e22e9ae5d4b2fa715ec9a649b8
#
_cell.length_a   1.000
_cell.length_b   1.000
_cell.length_c   1.000
_cell.angle_alpha   90.00
_cell.angle_beta   90.00
_cell.angle_gamma   90.00
#
_symmetry.space_group_name_H-M   'P 1'
#
loop_
_entity.id
_entity.type
_entity.pdbx_description
1 polymer ?
#
loop_
_entity_poly.entity_id
_entity_poly.type
_entity_poly.pdbx_seq_one_letter_code
_entity_poly.pdbx_strand_id
1 'polypeptide(L)'
;MPPLVTDIDLSMDDKFLYVACWGTGEMRQYDVTDPRKPNLAGSVHIGGIARRTPHPNGKTYAGGPQMVEISRDGRRVYFTNSLYGAIDPQFYPDGIDGWMVKLDAKPEGGIAFDPKFFV
;
A
#
# COMPACT_ATOMS: atom_id res chain seq x y z
N MET A 1 6.06 4.94 -14.94
CA MET A 1 6.79 4.77 -13.66
C MET A 1 6.74 3.32 -13.24
N PRO A 2 7.86 2.66 -13.00
CA PRO A 2 7.86 1.30 -12.47
C PRO A 2 7.29 1.26 -11.04
N PRO A 3 6.75 0.12 -10.62
CA PRO A 3 6.14 0.00 -9.29
C PRO A 3 7.10 0.28 -8.14
N LEU A 4 8.37 -0.08 -8.25
CA LEU A 4 9.36 0.05 -7.19
C LEU A 4 8.88 -0.62 -5.90
N VAL A 5 8.90 -1.94 -5.88
CA VAL A 5 8.46 -2.75 -4.73
C VAL A 5 9.39 -2.54 -3.55
N THR A 6 8.84 -2.23 -2.40
CA THR A 6 9.61 -1.92 -1.19
C THR A 6 9.37 -2.89 -0.05
N ASP A 7 8.20 -3.51 0.01
CA ASP A 7 7.86 -4.45 1.06
C ASP A 7 6.81 -5.44 0.58
N ILE A 8 6.81 -6.62 1.15
CA ILE A 8 5.78 -7.64 0.95
C ILE A 8 5.41 -8.26 2.30
N ASP A 9 4.15 -8.67 2.44
CA ASP A 9 3.69 -9.38 3.63
C ASP A 9 2.61 -10.39 3.23
N LEU A 10 2.60 -11.52 3.92
CA LEU A 10 1.70 -12.63 3.63
C LEU A 10 0.68 -12.75 4.77
N SER A 11 -0.61 -12.92 4.42
CA SER A 11 -1.64 -13.12 5.42
C SER A 11 -1.40 -14.43 6.20
N MET A 12 -1.92 -14.50 7.43
CA MET A 12 -1.68 -15.64 8.33
C MET A 12 -2.22 -16.96 7.79
N ASP A 13 -3.22 -16.93 6.92
CA ASP A 13 -3.77 -18.11 6.26
C ASP A 13 -3.04 -18.49 4.97
N ASP A 14 -1.97 -17.77 4.62
CA ASP A 14 -1.15 -17.97 3.42
C ASP A 14 -1.92 -17.73 2.11
N LYS A 15 -3.07 -17.08 2.16
CA LYS A 15 -3.93 -16.92 0.99
C LYS A 15 -3.64 -15.65 0.19
N PHE A 16 -3.28 -14.55 0.86
CA PHE A 16 -3.06 -13.27 0.21
C PHE A 16 -1.66 -12.73 0.48
N LEU A 17 -1.01 -12.28 -0.59
CA LEU A 17 0.25 -11.55 -0.53
C LEU A 17 -0.03 -10.08 -0.82
N TYR A 18 0.48 -9.22 0.06
CA TYR A 18 0.40 -7.76 -0.11
C TYR A 18 1.74 -7.22 -0.57
N VAL A 19 1.71 -6.34 -1.55
CA VAL A 19 2.91 -5.79 -2.19
C VAL A 19 2.82 -4.26 -2.19
N ALA A 20 3.76 -3.64 -1.47
CA ALA A 20 3.89 -2.19 -1.41
C ALA A 20 4.67 -1.68 -2.63
N CYS A 21 4.04 -0.87 -3.46
CA CYS A 21 4.61 -0.31 -4.68
C CYS A 21 4.80 1.21 -4.49
N TRP A 22 5.99 1.57 -4.04
CA TRP A 22 6.32 2.95 -3.68
C TRP A 22 6.27 3.91 -4.87
N GLY A 23 6.76 3.46 -6.03
CA GLY A 23 6.85 4.31 -7.21
C GLY A 23 5.51 4.71 -7.80
N THR A 24 4.60 3.76 -7.91
CA THR A 24 3.26 3.99 -8.46
C THR A 24 2.25 4.46 -7.42
N GLY A 25 2.56 4.31 -6.13
CA GLY A 25 1.63 4.63 -5.05
C GLY A 25 0.54 3.58 -4.90
N GLU A 26 0.90 2.30 -5.04
CA GLU A 26 -0.08 1.20 -4.95
C GLU A 26 0.19 0.31 -3.76
N MET A 27 -0.88 -0.19 -3.15
CA MET A 27 -0.86 -1.43 -2.36
C MET A 27 -1.65 -2.47 -3.14
N ARG A 28 -0.98 -3.55 -3.54
CA ARG A 28 -1.59 -4.63 -4.31
C ARG A 28 -1.82 -5.84 -3.41
N GLN A 29 -2.97 -6.48 -3.62
CA GLN A 29 -3.31 -7.75 -2.98
C GLN A 29 -3.35 -8.83 -4.06
N TYR A 30 -2.52 -9.85 -3.91
CA TYR A 30 -2.53 -11.02 -4.79
C TYR A 30 -3.10 -12.23 -4.07
N ASP A 31 -4.02 -12.93 -4.72
CA ASP A 31 -4.44 -14.27 -4.29
C ASP A 31 -3.32 -15.25 -4.68
N VAL A 32 -2.70 -15.85 -3.68
CA VAL A 32 -1.58 -16.81 -3.84
C VAL A 32 -1.97 -18.19 -3.32
N THR A 33 -3.25 -18.51 -3.30
CA THR A 33 -3.74 -19.85 -2.95
C THR A 33 -3.04 -20.92 -3.78
N ASP A 34 -2.86 -20.68 -5.08
CA ASP A 34 -1.88 -21.39 -5.91
C ASP A 34 -0.67 -20.48 -6.14
N PRO A 35 0.46 -20.70 -5.43
CA PRO A 35 1.60 -19.80 -5.55
C PRO A 35 2.26 -19.79 -6.92
N ARG A 36 1.97 -20.77 -7.76
CA ARG A 36 2.45 -20.81 -9.14
C ARG A 36 1.64 -19.91 -10.08
N LYS A 37 0.46 -19.48 -9.66
CA LYS A 37 -0.47 -18.66 -10.44
C LYS A 37 -1.05 -17.54 -9.60
N PRO A 38 -0.24 -16.56 -9.16
CA PRO A 38 -0.77 -15.45 -8.38
C PRO A 38 -1.74 -14.62 -9.22
N ASN A 39 -2.88 -14.25 -8.63
CA ASN A 39 -3.90 -13.43 -9.27
C ASN A 39 -4.09 -12.14 -8.50
N LEU A 40 -4.12 -11.01 -9.19
CA LEU A 40 -4.43 -9.73 -8.56
C LEU A 40 -5.88 -9.74 -8.07
N ALA A 41 -6.06 -9.67 -6.76
CA ALA A 41 -7.38 -9.68 -6.13
C ALA A 41 -7.89 -8.27 -5.82
N GLY A 42 -7.00 -7.31 -5.63
CA GLY A 42 -7.36 -5.92 -5.36
C GLY A 42 -6.16 -5.00 -5.36
N SER A 43 -6.41 -3.71 -5.51
CA SER A 43 -5.38 -2.69 -5.35
C SER A 43 -6.01 -1.38 -4.92
N VAL A 44 -5.22 -0.58 -4.22
CA VAL A 44 -5.56 0.80 -3.88
C VAL A 44 -4.38 1.71 -4.21
N HIS A 45 -4.66 2.98 -4.45
CA HIS A 45 -3.66 3.97 -4.79
C HIS A 45 -3.67 5.12 -3.78
N ILE A 46 -2.49 5.55 -3.36
CA ILE A 46 -2.28 6.74 -2.55
C ILE A 46 -0.86 7.27 -2.79
N GLY A 47 -0.72 8.57 -2.98
CA GLY A 47 0.59 9.16 -3.29
C GLY A 47 1.11 8.69 -4.64
N GLY A 48 2.40 8.38 -4.70
CA GLY A 48 3.10 7.98 -5.92
C GLY A 48 3.90 9.12 -6.52
N ILE A 49 4.91 8.79 -7.32
CA ILE A 49 5.84 9.79 -7.89
C ILE A 49 5.20 10.56 -9.02
N ALA A 50 4.72 9.83 -10.03
CA ALA A 50 4.20 10.43 -11.25
C ALA A 50 2.73 10.84 -11.13
N ARG A 51 1.97 10.12 -10.32
CA ARG A 51 0.54 10.32 -10.16
C ARG A 51 0.19 10.29 -8.68
N ARG A 52 -0.01 11.47 -8.12
CA ARG A 52 -0.26 11.63 -6.68
C ARG A 52 -1.75 11.45 -6.39
N THR A 53 -2.14 10.22 -6.13
CA THR A 53 -3.53 9.85 -5.86
C THR A 53 -3.92 10.25 -4.43
N PRO A 54 -5.07 10.94 -4.24
CA PRO A 54 -5.50 11.34 -2.91
C PRO A 54 -6.06 10.18 -2.08
N HIS A 55 -6.02 10.36 -0.77
CA HIS A 55 -6.75 9.51 0.17
C HIS A 55 -8.26 9.82 0.09
N PRO A 56 -9.16 8.89 0.48
CA PRO A 56 -10.60 9.14 0.52
C PRO A 56 -11.04 10.33 1.41
N ASN A 57 -10.16 10.82 2.31
CA ASN A 57 -10.43 12.06 3.05
C ASN A 57 -10.34 13.33 2.19
N GLY A 58 -10.02 13.18 0.90
CA GLY A 58 -9.93 14.29 -0.07
C GLY A 58 -8.59 14.98 -0.13
N LYS A 59 -7.64 14.63 0.74
CA LYS A 59 -6.31 15.25 0.77
C LYS A 59 -5.30 14.41 0.00
N THR A 60 -4.34 15.09 -0.64
CA THR A 60 -3.23 14.47 -1.36
C THR A 60 -1.98 14.48 -0.47
N TYR A 61 -1.31 13.34 -0.39
CA TYR A 61 -0.13 13.17 0.45
C TYR A 61 1.07 12.78 -0.40
N ALA A 62 2.26 13.18 0.05
CA ALA A 62 3.53 12.85 -0.59
C ALA A 62 4.02 11.46 -0.14
N GLY A 63 4.85 10.84 -0.96
CA GLY A 63 5.38 9.50 -0.73
C GLY A 63 4.46 8.42 -1.27
N GLY A 64 4.90 7.18 -1.14
CA GLY A 64 4.13 6.01 -1.54
C GLY A 64 4.20 4.92 -0.49
N PRO A 65 3.40 3.86 -0.62
CA PRO A 65 3.44 2.73 0.32
C PRO A 65 4.84 2.13 0.44
N GLN A 66 5.29 1.91 1.67
CA GLN A 66 6.58 1.28 1.92
C GLN A 66 6.45 0.05 2.81
N MET A 67 6.05 0.24 4.07
CA MET A 67 5.96 -0.84 5.05
C MET A 67 4.52 -1.28 5.18
N VAL A 68 4.27 -2.59 5.21
CA VAL A 68 2.93 -3.17 5.31
C VAL A 68 2.85 -4.15 6.47
N GLU A 69 1.72 -4.14 7.17
CA GLU A 69 1.43 -5.06 8.26
C GLU A 69 -0.03 -5.51 8.17
N ILE A 70 -0.27 -6.80 8.39
CA ILE A 70 -1.58 -7.41 8.26
C ILE A 70 -2.04 -7.91 9.63
N SER A 71 -3.29 -7.64 10.00
CA SER A 71 -3.87 -8.19 11.22
C SER A 71 -3.97 -9.73 11.11
N ARG A 72 -3.96 -10.41 12.27
CA ARG A 72 -3.99 -11.87 12.31
C ARG A 72 -5.23 -12.47 11.65
N ASP A 73 -6.37 -11.77 11.72
CA ASP A 73 -7.61 -12.22 11.08
C ASP A 73 -7.62 -11.93 9.57
N GLY A 74 -6.62 -11.24 9.04
CA GLY A 74 -6.50 -10.91 7.63
C GLY A 74 -7.45 -9.82 7.13
N ARG A 75 -8.21 -9.18 8.01
CA ARG A 75 -9.26 -8.23 7.63
C ARG A 75 -8.84 -6.78 7.63
N ARG A 76 -7.67 -6.49 8.20
CA ARG A 76 -7.12 -5.13 8.30
C ARG A 76 -5.70 -5.13 7.81
N VAL A 77 -5.39 -4.19 6.96
CA VAL A 77 -4.04 -4.00 6.43
C VAL A 77 -3.61 -2.57 6.71
N TYR A 78 -2.47 -2.42 7.37
CA TYR A 78 -1.90 -1.11 7.69
C TYR A 78 -0.65 -0.91 6.86
N PHE A 79 -0.44 0.28 6.34
CA PHE A 79 0.84 0.60 5.72
C PHE A 79 1.21 2.07 5.90
N THR A 80 2.50 2.30 5.84
CA THR A 80 3.11 3.62 6.01
C THR A 80 3.79 4.03 4.72
N ASN A 81 4.06 5.34 4.59
CA ASN A 81 4.87 5.81 3.48
C ASN A 81 6.37 5.66 3.77
N SER A 82 7.14 5.76 2.69
CA SER A 82 8.59 5.72 2.75
C SER A 82 9.19 7.03 3.25
N LEU A 83 10.29 6.91 3.99
CA LEU A 83 11.10 8.03 4.46
C LEU A 83 12.58 7.73 4.15
N TYR A 84 12.94 7.73 2.87
CA TYR A 84 14.32 7.54 2.42
C TYR A 84 15.00 8.91 2.29
N GLY A 85 15.54 9.44 3.36
CA GLY A 85 16.05 10.79 3.45
C GLY A 85 16.96 11.28 2.31
N ALA A 86 17.75 10.38 1.71
CA ALA A 86 18.63 10.73 0.59
C ALA A 86 17.94 10.67 -0.77
N ILE A 87 16.90 9.83 -0.93
CA ILE A 87 16.22 9.60 -2.20
C ILE A 87 14.96 10.47 -2.32
N ASP A 88 14.22 10.62 -1.24
CA ASP A 88 12.95 11.34 -1.22
C ASP A 88 13.01 12.74 -1.85
N PRO A 89 14.03 13.58 -1.56
CA PRO A 89 14.09 14.93 -2.15
C PRO A 89 14.17 14.96 -3.67
N GLN A 90 14.64 13.88 -4.30
CA GLN A 90 14.74 13.79 -5.76
C GLN A 90 13.35 13.66 -6.40
N PHE A 91 12.40 13.04 -5.72
CA PHE A 91 11.04 12.80 -6.20
C PHE A 91 10.01 13.69 -5.53
N TYR A 92 10.30 14.14 -4.32
CA TYR A 92 9.44 14.98 -3.49
C TYR A 92 10.24 16.14 -2.93
N PRO A 93 10.55 17.15 -3.77
CA PRO A 93 11.42 18.26 -3.34
C PRO A 93 10.84 19.11 -2.21
N ASP A 94 9.51 19.08 -2.03
CA ASP A 94 8.83 19.80 -0.95
C ASP A 94 8.80 19.00 0.36
N GLY A 95 9.41 17.83 0.37
CA GLY A 95 9.47 16.96 1.55
C GLY A 95 8.33 15.95 1.63
N ILE A 96 8.47 15.03 2.56
CA ILE A 96 7.48 13.98 2.85
C ILE A 96 7.21 13.99 4.35
N ASP A 97 5.93 14.18 4.72
CA ASP A 97 5.47 13.91 6.08
C ASP A 97 5.07 12.44 6.20
N GLY A 98 5.42 11.82 7.32
CA GLY A 98 5.05 10.43 7.58
C GLY A 98 3.54 10.27 7.76
N TRP A 99 3.00 9.20 7.18
CA TRP A 99 1.59 8.86 7.37
C TRP A 99 1.38 7.36 7.45
N MET A 100 0.25 6.97 8.05
CA MET A 100 -0.22 5.59 8.09
C MET A 100 -1.69 5.55 7.71
N VAL A 101 -2.05 4.56 6.92
CA VAL A 101 -3.42 4.30 6.49
C VAL A 101 -3.82 2.87 6.79
N LYS A 102 -5.12 2.61 6.75
CA LYS A 102 -5.69 1.29 6.99
C LYS A 102 -6.58 0.92 5.83
N LEU A 103 -6.48 -0.34 5.42
CA LEU A 103 -7.41 -0.97 4.47
C LEU A 103 -8.28 -1.97 5.20
N ASP A 104 -9.52 -2.07 4.76
CA ASP A 104 -10.40 -3.19 5.07
C ASP A 104 -10.25 -4.24 3.97
N ALA A 105 -10.02 -5.49 4.36
CA ALA A 105 -9.82 -6.59 3.43
C ALA A 105 -10.93 -7.63 3.60
N LYS A 106 -11.50 -8.07 2.49
CA LYS A 106 -12.54 -9.10 2.49
C LYS A 106 -11.92 -10.49 2.47
N PRO A 107 -12.50 -11.48 3.17
CA PRO A 107 -11.95 -12.84 3.19
C PRO A 107 -11.84 -13.50 1.80
N GLU A 108 -12.73 -13.16 0.89
CA GLU A 108 -12.73 -13.67 -0.49
C GLU A 108 -11.82 -12.91 -1.46
N GLY A 109 -11.25 -11.81 -1.02
CA GLY A 109 -10.45 -10.89 -1.83
C GLY A 109 -11.13 -9.56 -2.03
N GLY A 110 -10.32 -8.55 -2.23
CA GLY A 110 -10.72 -7.16 -2.34
C GLY A 110 -10.29 -6.34 -1.15
N ILE A 111 -9.82 -5.13 -1.40
CA ILE A 111 -9.33 -4.19 -0.40
C ILE A 111 -9.88 -2.80 -0.68
N ALA A 112 -10.13 -2.04 0.37
CA ALA A 112 -10.58 -0.65 0.27
C ALA A 112 -10.05 0.15 1.46
N PHE A 113 -9.80 1.44 1.25
CA PHE A 113 -9.41 2.31 2.36
C PHE A 113 -10.53 2.42 3.39
N ASP A 114 -10.13 2.41 4.67
CA ASP A 114 -10.97 2.95 5.73
C ASP A 114 -10.84 4.48 5.66
N PRO A 115 -11.91 5.20 5.24
CA PRO A 115 -11.82 6.64 5.03
C PRO A 115 -11.67 7.45 6.31
N LYS A 116 -11.91 6.83 7.45
CA LYS A 116 -11.82 7.47 8.77
C LYS A 116 -10.47 7.26 9.45
N PHE A 117 -9.63 6.38 8.91
CA PHE A 117 -8.32 6.08 9.46
C PHE A 117 -7.23 6.78 8.65
N PHE A 118 -6.58 7.76 9.27
CA PHE A 118 -5.38 8.42 8.75
C PHE A 118 -4.59 9.00 9.91
N VAL A 119 -3.33 8.62 9.99
CA VAL A 119 -2.44 9.12 11.06
C VAL A 119 -1.31 9.95 10.48
#